data_d408f47902812c6803cb85e4187ede59
#
_entry.id   d408f47902812c6803cb85e4187ede59
#
_cell.length_a   1.000
_cell.length_b   1.000
_cell.length_c   1.000
_cell.angle_alpha   90.00
_cell.angle_beta   90.00
_cell.angle_gamma   90.00
#
_symmetry.space_group_name_H-M   'P 1'
#
loop_
_entity.id
_entity.type
_entity.pdbx_description
1 polymer ?
#
loop_
_entity_poly.entity_id
_entity_poly.type
_entity_poly.pdbx_seq_one_letter_code
_entity_poly.pdbx_strand_id
1 'polypeptide(L)'
;MIRPQLELISALRSNELFTKMEKVYTDQRMERKILIDPIWLPDDEFRERWEAQKGEALAFRADDESSYYTDKGERVRSKSEVIIANALHRNKIPYRYEYPLQLSNGKIVYPDFTVLNLKTRKEYIWEHFGMLDDPHYRETMLNKLDSYVEEGYFWGDNLIVTEESSRHALRMSILDAIIKHYFK
;
A
#
# COMPACT_ATOMS: atom_id res chain seq x y z
N MET A 1 20.03 -3.29 -4.16
CA MET A 1 20.79 -4.21 -3.26
C MET A 1 19.98 -4.77 -2.07
N ILE A 2 18.66 -4.55 -1.97
CA ILE A 2 17.79 -4.99 -0.85
C ILE A 2 17.06 -6.33 -1.14
N ARG A 3 16.88 -6.72 -2.42
CA ARG A 3 16.15 -7.95 -2.82
C ARG A 3 16.68 -9.26 -2.20
N PRO A 4 18.00 -9.55 -2.21
CA PRO A 4 18.49 -10.81 -1.65
C PRO A 4 18.27 -10.95 -0.14
N GLN A 5 18.25 -9.82 0.59
CA GLN A 5 18.02 -9.82 2.03
C GLN A 5 16.56 -10.11 2.38
N LEU A 6 15.60 -9.57 1.61
CA LEU A 6 14.18 -9.82 1.79
C LEU A 6 13.79 -11.27 1.46
N GLU A 7 14.39 -11.85 0.42
CA GLU A 7 14.20 -13.26 0.08
C GLU A 7 14.78 -14.17 1.17
N LEU A 8 15.95 -13.84 1.69
CA LEU A 8 16.56 -14.58 2.80
C LEU A 8 15.68 -14.49 4.06
N ILE A 9 15.17 -13.33 4.40
CA ILE A 9 14.26 -13.13 5.54
C ILE A 9 12.96 -13.89 5.34
N SER A 10 12.38 -13.88 4.12
CA SER A 10 11.19 -14.67 3.80
C SER A 10 11.44 -16.18 3.92
N ALA A 11 12.59 -16.65 3.46
CA ALA A 11 12.99 -18.05 3.62
C ALA A 11 13.25 -18.43 5.09
N LEU A 12 13.81 -17.54 5.87
CA LEU A 12 14.01 -17.75 7.31
C LEU A 12 12.69 -17.80 8.09
N ARG A 13 11.65 -17.08 7.67
CA ARG A 13 10.31 -17.12 8.30
C ARG A 13 9.64 -18.49 8.24
N SER A 14 9.95 -19.29 7.25
CA SER A 14 9.45 -20.67 7.13
C SER A 14 10.20 -21.66 8.04
N ASN A 15 11.23 -21.22 8.75
CA ASN A 15 12.06 -22.05 9.60
C ASN A 15 11.53 -22.04 11.04
N GLU A 16 11.51 -23.22 11.69
CA GLU A 16 11.13 -23.43 13.09
C GLU A 16 11.91 -22.50 14.06
N LEU A 17 13.15 -22.18 13.72
CA LEU A 17 13.99 -21.26 14.51
C LEU A 17 13.39 -19.86 14.59
N PHE A 18 12.86 -19.35 13.46
CA PHE A 18 12.25 -18.03 13.40
C PHE A 18 10.99 -17.95 14.26
N THR A 19 10.13 -18.96 14.16
CA THR A 19 8.93 -19.09 15.00
C THR A 19 9.29 -19.15 16.50
N LYS A 20 10.38 -19.82 16.86
CA LYS A 20 10.87 -19.84 18.25
C LYS A 20 11.36 -18.46 18.71
N MET A 21 12.07 -17.73 17.86
CA MET A 21 12.55 -16.35 18.18
C MET A 21 11.38 -15.37 18.35
N GLU A 22 10.39 -15.44 17.47
CA GLU A 22 9.18 -14.65 17.57
C GLU A 22 8.43 -14.96 18.88
N LYS A 23 8.31 -16.23 19.23
CA LYS A 23 7.68 -16.66 20.47
C LYS A 23 8.41 -16.13 21.72
N VAL A 24 9.74 -16.10 21.72
CA VAL A 24 10.51 -15.53 22.84
C VAL A 24 10.14 -14.06 23.06
N TYR A 25 9.89 -13.28 22.01
CA TYR A 25 9.44 -11.90 22.11
C TYR A 25 7.96 -11.79 22.51
N THR A 26 7.08 -12.57 21.87
CA THR A 26 5.62 -12.48 22.11
C THR A 26 5.25 -12.92 23.52
N ASP A 27 5.96 -13.88 24.11
CA ASP A 27 5.74 -14.38 25.47
C ASP A 27 6.22 -13.40 26.57
N GLN A 28 6.91 -12.29 26.21
CA GLN A 28 7.32 -11.29 27.19
C GLN A 28 6.14 -10.45 27.68
N ARG A 29 6.22 -10.01 28.96
CA ARG A 29 5.29 -9.01 29.50
C ARG A 29 5.48 -7.66 28.79
N MET A 30 4.40 -6.88 28.69
CA MET A 30 4.42 -5.58 28.01
C MET A 30 5.56 -4.66 28.50
N GLU A 31 5.81 -4.62 29.81
CA GLU A 31 6.84 -3.79 30.41
C GLU A 31 8.26 -4.16 29.95
N ARG A 32 8.46 -5.44 29.59
CA ARG A 32 9.74 -5.93 29.04
C ARG A 32 9.84 -5.72 27.54
N LYS A 33 8.73 -5.83 26.80
CA LYS A 33 8.70 -5.59 25.35
C LYS A 33 9.17 -4.19 24.98
N ILE A 34 8.89 -3.19 25.82
CA ILE A 34 9.33 -1.80 25.62
C ILE A 34 10.87 -1.68 25.64
N LEU A 35 11.55 -2.58 26.35
CA LEU A 35 13.01 -2.60 26.49
C LEU A 35 13.74 -3.48 25.48
N ILE A 36 12.97 -4.21 24.65
CA ILE A 36 13.52 -5.14 23.65
C ILE A 36 13.28 -4.57 22.27
N ASP A 37 14.34 -4.40 21.49
CA ASP A 37 14.22 -4.13 20.05
C ASP A 37 14.29 -5.48 19.31
N PRO A 38 13.14 -6.04 18.88
CA PRO A 38 13.11 -7.35 18.26
C PRO A 38 13.76 -7.28 16.87
N ILE A 39 14.53 -8.29 16.51
CA ILE A 39 15.12 -8.44 15.16
C ILE A 39 14.01 -8.43 14.10
N TRP A 40 12.82 -8.92 14.47
CA TRP A 40 11.64 -8.96 13.63
C TRP A 40 10.38 -8.78 14.48
N LEU A 41 9.59 -7.77 14.15
CA LEU A 41 8.29 -7.54 14.79
C LEU A 41 7.27 -8.56 14.31
N PRO A 42 6.40 -9.11 15.20
CA PRO A 42 5.21 -9.84 14.78
C PRO A 42 4.37 -9.05 13.78
N ASP A 43 3.66 -9.75 12.89
CA ASP A 43 2.91 -9.11 11.81
C ASP A 43 1.89 -8.09 12.29
N ASP A 44 1.20 -8.39 13.39
CA ASP A 44 0.19 -7.48 13.95
C ASP A 44 0.83 -6.22 14.55
N GLU A 45 1.91 -6.36 15.31
CA GLU A 45 2.63 -5.20 15.87
C GLU A 45 3.29 -4.36 14.77
N PHE A 46 3.82 -5.00 13.72
CA PHE A 46 4.37 -4.29 12.57
C PHE A 46 3.29 -3.52 11.82
N ARG A 47 2.13 -4.15 11.57
CA ARG A 47 0.98 -3.51 10.95
C ARG A 47 0.54 -2.30 11.73
N GLU A 48 0.33 -2.43 13.05
CA GLU A 48 -0.11 -1.34 13.91
C GLU A 48 0.88 -0.17 13.87
N ARG A 49 2.19 -0.43 13.97
CA ARG A 49 3.22 0.61 13.87
C ARG A 49 3.24 1.27 12.49
N TRP A 50 3.07 0.48 11.44
CA TRP A 50 3.02 0.99 10.09
C TRP A 50 1.76 1.86 9.87
N GLU A 51 0.59 1.39 10.28
CA GLU A 51 -0.67 2.14 10.18
C GLU A 51 -0.70 3.39 11.07
N ALA A 52 0.00 3.37 12.20
CA ALA A 52 0.10 4.51 13.12
C ALA A 52 0.99 5.65 12.61
N GLN A 53 1.83 5.43 11.59
CA GLN A 53 2.61 6.50 10.98
C GLN A 53 1.65 7.49 10.31
N LYS A 54 1.60 8.70 10.85
CA LYS A 54 0.72 9.76 10.34
C LYS A 54 1.45 10.52 9.23
N GLY A 55 0.79 10.65 8.09
CA GLY A 55 1.10 11.63 7.07
C GLY A 55 -0.07 12.60 6.97
N GLU A 56 0.18 13.84 6.63
CA GLU A 56 -0.90 14.77 6.30
C GLU A 56 -1.48 14.35 4.94
N ALA A 57 -2.61 13.64 4.98
CA ALA A 57 -3.34 13.30 3.75
C ALA A 57 -3.76 14.56 3.00
N LEU A 58 -3.91 14.44 1.68
CA LEU A 58 -4.37 15.55 0.85
C LEU A 58 -5.77 15.98 1.30
N ALA A 59 -5.90 17.25 1.71
CA ALA A 59 -7.18 17.79 2.14
C ALA A 59 -8.21 17.76 1.00
N PHE A 60 -9.43 17.31 1.33
CA PHE A 60 -10.54 17.47 0.39
C PHE A 60 -10.86 18.94 0.23
N ARG A 61 -11.11 19.40 -1.00
CA ARG A 61 -11.55 20.76 -1.25
C ARG A 61 -12.94 20.98 -0.67
N ALA A 62 -13.25 22.18 -0.23
CA ALA A 62 -14.56 22.51 0.34
C ALA A 62 -15.72 22.32 -0.64
N ASP A 63 -15.46 22.40 -1.94
CA ASP A 63 -16.39 22.21 -3.05
C ASP A 63 -16.43 20.76 -3.58
N ASP A 64 -15.67 19.85 -2.98
CA ASP A 64 -15.69 18.42 -3.36
C ASP A 64 -16.94 17.76 -2.79
N GLU A 65 -17.99 17.65 -3.62
CA GLU A 65 -19.26 17.02 -3.28
C GLU A 65 -19.17 15.49 -3.24
N SER A 66 -18.02 14.89 -3.59
CA SER A 66 -17.87 13.43 -3.57
C SER A 66 -18.06 12.87 -2.16
N SER A 67 -19.05 12.00 -2.01
CA SER A 67 -19.40 11.38 -0.72
C SER A 67 -19.19 9.87 -0.79
N TYR A 68 -18.03 9.45 -1.30
CA TYR A 68 -17.70 8.03 -1.35
C TYR A 68 -16.98 7.61 -0.06
N TYR A 69 -17.50 6.57 0.59
CA TYR A 69 -16.95 6.05 1.83
C TYR A 69 -16.63 4.55 1.69
N THR A 70 -15.49 4.15 2.20
CA THR A 70 -15.07 2.75 2.27
C THR A 70 -15.78 2.01 3.42
N ASP A 71 -15.66 0.67 3.45
CA ASP A 71 -16.15 -0.15 4.57
C ASP A 71 -15.49 0.21 5.92
N LYS A 72 -14.31 0.86 5.89
CA LYS A 72 -13.64 1.42 7.08
C LYS A 72 -14.11 2.81 7.48
N GLY A 73 -15.01 3.42 6.70
CA GLY A 73 -15.49 4.79 6.90
C GLY A 73 -14.52 5.87 6.40
N GLU A 74 -13.48 5.52 5.63
CA GLU A 74 -12.58 6.48 5.00
C GLU A 74 -13.27 7.14 3.82
N ARG A 75 -13.20 8.47 3.72
CA ARG A 75 -13.67 9.20 2.53
C ARG A 75 -12.63 9.08 1.42
N VAL A 76 -13.09 8.76 0.22
CA VAL A 76 -12.25 8.65 -0.99
C VAL A 76 -12.86 9.44 -2.14
N ARG A 77 -12.12 9.65 -3.22
CA ARG A 77 -12.53 10.55 -4.32
C ARG A 77 -13.39 9.89 -5.39
N SER A 78 -13.33 8.56 -5.53
CA SER A 78 -14.04 7.85 -6.59
C SER A 78 -14.65 6.53 -6.12
N LYS A 79 -15.63 6.02 -6.90
CA LYS A 79 -16.22 4.70 -6.67
C LYS A 79 -15.22 3.58 -6.83
N SER A 80 -14.28 3.71 -7.76
CA SER A 80 -13.25 2.72 -8.02
C SER A 80 -12.26 2.62 -6.86
N GLU A 81 -11.93 3.73 -6.22
CA GLU A 81 -11.13 3.74 -4.99
C GLU A 81 -11.87 3.05 -3.82
N VAL A 82 -13.20 3.22 -3.68
CA VAL A 82 -13.99 2.45 -2.71
C VAL A 82 -13.84 0.94 -2.97
N ILE A 83 -13.95 0.52 -4.23
CA ILE A 83 -13.86 -0.89 -4.61
C ILE A 83 -12.49 -1.46 -4.28
N ILE A 84 -11.41 -0.73 -4.59
CA ILE A 84 -10.03 -1.13 -4.30
C ILE A 84 -9.80 -1.20 -2.79
N ALA A 85 -10.14 -0.14 -2.05
CA ALA A 85 -9.99 -0.06 -0.60
C ALA A 85 -10.72 -1.21 0.11
N ASN A 86 -11.97 -1.45 -0.28
CA ASN A 86 -12.78 -2.53 0.29
C ASN A 86 -12.24 -3.92 -0.08
N ALA A 87 -11.66 -4.10 -1.27
CA ALA A 87 -11.00 -5.35 -1.64
C ALA A 87 -9.74 -5.59 -0.79
N LEU A 88 -8.91 -4.57 -0.57
CA LEU A 88 -7.75 -4.63 0.32
C LEU A 88 -8.18 -4.95 1.76
N HIS A 89 -9.16 -4.23 2.28
CA HIS A 89 -9.69 -4.43 3.64
C HIS A 89 -10.22 -5.85 3.86
N ARG A 90 -11.07 -6.37 2.97
CA ARG A 90 -11.61 -7.74 3.06
C ARG A 90 -10.52 -8.81 3.02
N ASN A 91 -9.42 -8.55 2.34
CA ASN A 91 -8.26 -9.44 2.29
C ASN A 91 -7.26 -9.21 3.43
N LYS A 92 -7.58 -8.33 4.40
CA LYS A 92 -6.73 -7.95 5.55
C LYS A 92 -5.34 -7.44 5.12
N ILE A 93 -5.27 -6.76 3.99
CA ILE A 93 -4.06 -6.14 3.46
C ILE A 93 -4.02 -4.71 3.97
N PRO A 94 -2.97 -4.32 4.73
CA PRO A 94 -2.83 -2.96 5.23
C PRO A 94 -2.60 -2.00 4.08
N TYR A 95 -3.29 -0.86 4.12
CA TYR A 95 -3.10 0.22 3.17
C TYR A 95 -3.29 1.57 3.84
N ARG A 96 -2.74 2.61 3.23
CA ARG A 96 -2.96 4.03 3.53
C ARG A 96 -3.48 4.70 2.27
N TYR A 97 -4.53 5.46 2.39
CA TYR A 97 -5.12 6.25 1.31
C TYR A 97 -4.47 7.62 1.25
N GLU A 98 -4.07 8.07 0.06
CA GLU A 98 -3.42 9.36 -0.21
C GLU A 98 -2.29 9.71 0.79
N TYR A 99 -1.48 8.72 1.15
CA TYR A 99 -0.36 8.93 2.05
C TYR A 99 0.78 9.67 1.33
N PRO A 100 1.31 10.79 1.88
CA PRO A 100 2.31 11.59 1.20
C PRO A 100 3.60 10.80 0.95
N LEU A 101 4.06 10.82 -0.29
CA LEU A 101 5.35 10.30 -0.72
C LEU A 101 6.24 11.48 -1.11
N GLN A 102 7.33 11.67 -0.36
CA GLN A 102 8.33 12.69 -0.67
C GLN A 102 9.31 12.14 -1.71
N LEU A 103 9.42 12.82 -2.84
CA LEU A 103 10.35 12.50 -3.92
C LEU A 103 11.74 13.07 -3.64
N SER A 104 12.77 12.56 -4.29
CA SER A 104 14.18 12.98 -4.14
C SER A 104 14.39 14.47 -4.47
N ASN A 105 13.58 15.03 -5.38
CA ASN A 105 13.57 16.45 -5.75
C ASN A 105 12.85 17.36 -4.73
N GLY A 106 12.38 16.81 -3.61
CA GLY A 106 11.65 17.52 -2.55
C GLY A 106 10.15 17.70 -2.80
N LYS A 107 9.63 17.33 -3.99
CA LYS A 107 8.19 17.36 -4.28
C LYS A 107 7.47 16.28 -3.46
N ILE A 108 6.25 16.58 -3.01
CA ILE A 108 5.38 15.59 -2.38
C ILE A 108 4.30 15.18 -3.39
N VAL A 109 4.14 13.88 -3.57
CA VAL A 109 3.06 13.29 -4.37
C VAL A 109 2.17 12.45 -3.46
N TYR A 110 0.93 12.26 -3.86
CA TYR A 110 -0.06 11.50 -3.11
C TYR A 110 -0.52 10.34 -3.98
N PRO A 111 0.02 9.14 -3.78
CA PRO A 111 -0.51 7.93 -4.40
C PRO A 111 -1.93 7.65 -3.93
N ASP A 112 -2.78 7.08 -4.79
CA ASP A 112 -4.11 6.68 -4.34
C ASP A 112 -4.02 5.73 -3.15
N PHE A 113 -3.11 4.75 -3.21
CA PHE A 113 -2.85 3.86 -2.08
C PHE A 113 -1.36 3.55 -1.93
N THR A 114 -0.88 3.55 -0.70
CA THR A 114 0.36 2.88 -0.29
C THR A 114 -0.05 1.57 0.39
N VAL A 115 0.38 0.43 -0.13
CA VAL A 115 -0.08 -0.90 0.29
C VAL A 115 1.09 -1.71 0.84
N LEU A 116 0.90 -2.35 1.99
CA LEU A 116 1.94 -3.14 2.64
C LEU A 116 1.71 -4.65 2.44
N ASN A 117 2.73 -5.34 1.91
CA ASN A 117 2.79 -6.79 2.00
C ASN A 117 3.44 -7.18 3.33
N LEU A 118 2.66 -7.70 4.28
CA LEU A 118 3.14 -8.09 5.61
C LEU A 118 4.17 -9.22 5.58
N LYS A 119 4.10 -10.13 4.61
CA LYS A 119 5.04 -11.26 4.51
C LYS A 119 6.45 -10.81 4.15
N THR A 120 6.56 -9.86 3.23
CA THR A 120 7.84 -9.38 2.70
C THR A 120 8.28 -8.06 3.29
N ARG A 121 7.41 -7.37 4.04
CA ARG A 121 7.59 -5.99 4.55
C ARG A 121 7.81 -4.97 3.43
N LYS A 122 7.45 -5.31 2.19
CA LYS A 122 7.58 -4.44 1.04
C LYS A 122 6.33 -3.57 0.91
N GLU A 123 6.56 -2.28 0.68
CA GLU A 123 5.51 -1.33 0.30
C GLU A 123 5.35 -1.29 -1.21
N TYR A 124 4.11 -1.10 -1.65
CA TYR A 124 3.71 -0.94 -3.04
C TYR A 124 2.93 0.35 -3.18
N ILE A 125 3.20 1.09 -4.22
CA ILE A 125 2.34 2.18 -4.67
C ILE A 125 1.26 1.58 -5.57
N TRP A 126 0.00 1.94 -5.34
CA TRP A 126 -1.10 1.56 -6.22
C TRP A 126 -1.84 2.80 -6.68
N GLU A 127 -1.85 3.00 -7.98
CA GLU A 127 -2.55 4.08 -8.68
C GLU A 127 -3.74 3.53 -9.46
N HIS A 128 -4.84 4.28 -9.46
CA HIS A 128 -6.00 3.98 -10.28
C HIS A 128 -6.34 5.16 -11.18
N PHE A 129 -6.26 4.96 -12.49
CA PHE A 129 -6.53 5.98 -13.48
C PHE A 129 -7.92 5.81 -14.09
N GLY A 130 -8.87 6.62 -13.62
CA GLY A 130 -10.30 6.49 -13.93
C GLY A 130 -10.80 7.24 -15.16
N MET A 131 -9.99 8.09 -15.79
CA MET A 131 -10.44 9.02 -16.83
C MET A 131 -9.60 8.95 -18.10
N LEU A 132 -9.29 7.74 -18.58
CA LEU A 132 -8.40 7.55 -19.74
C LEU A 132 -8.95 8.09 -21.06
N ASP A 133 -10.24 8.40 -21.14
CA ASP A 133 -10.83 9.04 -22.33
C ASP A 133 -10.42 10.52 -22.46
N ASP A 134 -10.02 11.19 -21.36
CA ASP A 134 -9.54 12.58 -21.35
C ASP A 134 -8.04 12.66 -21.73
N PRO A 135 -7.70 13.36 -22.83
CA PRO A 135 -6.31 13.52 -23.26
C PRO A 135 -5.42 14.26 -22.24
N HIS A 136 -5.95 15.28 -21.57
CA HIS A 136 -5.21 16.06 -20.59
C HIS A 136 -4.93 15.25 -19.33
N TYR A 137 -5.92 14.45 -18.90
CA TYR A 137 -5.75 13.50 -17.79
C TYR A 137 -4.67 12.46 -18.10
N ARG A 138 -4.63 11.93 -19.34
CA ARG A 138 -3.57 10.99 -19.74
C ARG A 138 -2.17 11.59 -19.67
N GLU A 139 -2.01 12.87 -20.08
CA GLU A 139 -0.72 13.56 -19.97
C GLU A 139 -0.29 13.70 -18.50
N THR A 140 -1.22 14.08 -17.62
CA THR A 140 -0.97 14.16 -16.18
C THR A 140 -0.58 12.81 -15.59
N MET A 141 -1.27 11.74 -15.99
CA MET A 141 -0.97 10.36 -15.61
C MET A 141 0.47 9.97 -16.01
N LEU A 142 0.85 10.23 -17.28
CA LEU A 142 2.20 9.89 -17.76
C LEU A 142 3.27 10.61 -16.95
N ASN A 143 3.12 11.93 -16.71
CA ASN A 143 4.04 12.71 -15.90
C ASN A 143 4.15 12.17 -14.45
N LYS A 144 3.04 11.68 -13.88
CA LYS A 144 3.03 11.07 -12.54
C LYS A 144 3.79 9.75 -12.56
N LEU A 145 3.56 8.90 -13.58
CA LEU A 145 4.27 7.63 -13.73
C LEU A 145 5.77 7.83 -13.95
N ASP A 146 6.19 8.80 -14.76
CA ASP A 146 7.60 9.15 -14.95
C ASP A 146 8.26 9.56 -13.61
N SER A 147 7.58 10.37 -12.80
CA SER A 147 8.06 10.75 -11.47
C SER A 147 8.25 9.52 -10.55
N TYR A 148 7.40 8.52 -10.64
CA TYR A 148 7.56 7.28 -9.88
C TYR A 148 8.76 6.45 -10.37
N VAL A 149 8.97 6.38 -11.68
CA VAL A 149 10.12 5.65 -12.26
C VAL A 149 11.44 6.29 -11.82
N GLU A 150 11.53 7.63 -11.80
CA GLU A 150 12.70 8.37 -11.30
C GLU A 150 13.02 8.04 -9.83
N GLU A 151 12.00 7.73 -9.02
CA GLU A 151 12.14 7.35 -7.61
C GLU A 151 12.33 5.84 -7.40
N GLY A 152 12.45 5.04 -8.47
CA GLY A 152 12.67 3.61 -8.38
C GLY A 152 11.40 2.79 -8.18
N TYR A 153 10.22 3.36 -8.47
CA TYR A 153 8.98 2.61 -8.54
C TYR A 153 8.73 2.17 -9.97
N PHE A 154 8.70 0.87 -10.20
CA PHE A 154 8.53 0.29 -11.53
C PHE A 154 7.21 -0.46 -11.65
N TRP A 155 6.49 -0.20 -12.73
CA TRP A 155 5.26 -0.89 -13.05
C TRP A 155 5.49 -2.40 -13.14
N GLY A 156 4.67 -3.15 -12.41
CA GLY A 156 4.79 -4.61 -12.32
C GLY A 156 5.76 -5.12 -11.25
N ASP A 157 6.53 -4.23 -10.59
CA ASP A 157 7.38 -4.60 -9.45
C ASP A 157 6.81 -4.02 -8.12
N ASN A 158 6.96 -2.74 -7.89
CA ASN A 158 6.53 -2.04 -6.68
C ASN A 158 5.52 -0.90 -6.96
N LEU A 159 5.16 -0.70 -8.23
CA LEU A 159 4.09 0.16 -8.69
C LEU A 159 3.00 -0.69 -9.34
N ILE A 160 1.82 -0.68 -8.75
CA ILE A 160 0.60 -1.32 -9.25
C ILE A 160 -0.24 -0.24 -9.93
N VAL A 161 -0.65 -0.50 -11.16
CA VAL A 161 -1.51 0.41 -11.92
C VAL A 161 -2.77 -0.32 -12.31
N THR A 162 -3.90 0.29 -12.02
CA THR A 162 -5.21 -0.10 -12.54
C THR A 162 -5.83 1.06 -13.28
N GLU A 163 -6.65 0.75 -14.27
CA GLU A 163 -7.20 1.76 -15.16
C GLU A 163 -8.65 1.47 -15.51
N GLU A 164 -9.39 2.54 -15.85
CA GLU A 164 -10.72 2.43 -16.42
C GLU A 164 -10.98 3.56 -17.43
N SER A 165 -11.94 3.31 -18.31
CA SER A 165 -12.45 4.25 -19.28
C SER A 165 -13.96 4.11 -19.42
N SER A 166 -14.62 4.94 -20.20
CA SER A 166 -16.07 4.82 -20.49
C SER A 166 -16.46 3.45 -21.06
N ARG A 167 -15.51 2.74 -21.69
CA ARG A 167 -15.74 1.44 -22.32
C ARG A 167 -15.09 0.26 -21.58
N HIS A 168 -14.29 0.52 -20.59
CA HIS A 168 -13.54 -0.49 -19.84
C HIS A 168 -13.56 -0.18 -18.35
N ALA A 169 -14.50 -0.79 -17.66
CA ALA A 169 -14.65 -0.61 -16.21
C ALA A 169 -13.70 -1.51 -15.41
N LEU A 170 -13.33 -1.08 -14.22
CA LEU A 170 -12.57 -1.86 -13.25
C LEU A 170 -13.36 -3.13 -12.88
N ARG A 171 -12.75 -4.32 -13.07
CA ARG A 171 -13.38 -5.61 -12.80
C ARG A 171 -12.83 -6.25 -11.53
N MET A 172 -13.72 -6.80 -10.70
CA MET A 172 -13.32 -7.52 -9.48
C MET A 172 -12.33 -8.65 -9.74
N SER A 173 -12.48 -9.38 -10.86
CA SER A 173 -11.58 -10.47 -11.23
C SER A 173 -10.14 -9.99 -11.46
N ILE A 174 -9.94 -8.77 -11.93
CA ILE A 174 -8.62 -8.16 -12.10
C ILE A 174 -8.05 -7.79 -10.73
N LEU A 175 -8.86 -7.19 -9.84
CA LEU A 175 -8.44 -6.88 -8.47
C LEU A 175 -8.03 -8.13 -7.70
N ASP A 176 -8.81 -9.20 -7.80
CA ASP A 176 -8.51 -10.49 -7.15
C ASP A 176 -7.20 -11.09 -7.68
N ALA A 177 -6.95 -10.99 -8.98
CA ALA A 177 -5.69 -11.45 -9.59
C ALA A 177 -4.49 -10.63 -9.10
N ILE A 178 -4.61 -9.30 -9.04
CA ILE A 178 -3.59 -8.39 -8.51
C ILE A 178 -3.31 -8.71 -7.03
N ILE A 179 -4.35 -8.80 -6.21
CA ILE A 179 -4.23 -9.11 -4.78
C ILE A 179 -3.54 -10.46 -4.58
N LYS A 180 -3.91 -11.46 -5.37
CA LYS A 180 -3.27 -12.77 -5.27
C LYS A 180 -1.79 -12.73 -5.67
N HIS A 181 -1.44 -11.96 -6.70
CA HIS A 181 -0.08 -11.87 -7.22
C HIS A 181 0.86 -11.14 -6.25
N TYR A 182 0.45 -9.99 -5.72
CA TYR A 182 1.32 -9.13 -4.92
C TYR A 182 1.29 -9.42 -3.42
N PHE A 183 0.20 -9.98 -2.88
CA PHE A 183 -0.02 -10.01 -1.43
C PHE A 183 -0.35 -11.39 -0.85
N LYS A 184 -0.50 -12.43 -1.66
CA LYS A 184 -0.77 -13.80 -1.21
C LYS A 184 0.30 -14.77 -1.66
#